data_fd415c84943533348fce20f220aa83c2
#
_entry.id   fd415c84943533348fce20f220aa83c2
#
_cell.length_a   1.000
_cell.length_b   1.000
_cell.length_c   1.000
_cell.angle_alpha   90.00
_cell.angle_beta   90.00
_cell.angle_gamma   90.00
#
_symmetry.space_group_name_H-M   'P 1'
#
loop_
_entity.id
_entity.type
_entity.pdbx_description
1 polymer ?
#
loop_
_entity_poly.entity_id
_entity_poly.type
_entity_poly.pdbx_seq_one_letter_code
_entity_poly.pdbx_strand_id
1 'polypeptide(L)'
;MKTIIDKSECKPLSDNIEGKLVVIKPDFFKPEFRDAKYQLVIATGGFGCDISKMGNAVYVEEVHTDNPEHYRQERYNLIGEPTEEIIKEWKSVYGEFNEKVQKALEV
;
A
#
# COMPACT_ATOMS: atom_id res chain seq x y z
N MET A 1 14.37 -18.61 -3.55
CA MET A 1 13.28 -18.39 -2.57
C MET A 1 13.16 -16.89 -2.27
N LYS A 2 11.96 -16.37 -2.42
CA LYS A 2 11.72 -14.97 -2.10
C LYS A 2 11.69 -14.77 -0.59
N THR A 3 12.10 -13.59 -0.13
CA THR A 3 11.99 -13.19 1.26
C THR A 3 10.86 -12.18 1.38
N ILE A 4 9.80 -12.54 2.11
CA ILE A 4 8.68 -11.63 2.35
C ILE A 4 9.10 -10.64 3.43
N ILE A 5 8.85 -9.35 3.19
CA ILE A 5 9.19 -8.33 4.19
C ILE A 5 8.22 -8.42 5.37
N ASP A 6 8.69 -8.05 6.53
CA ASP A 6 7.89 -8.01 7.73
C ASP A 6 7.73 -6.57 8.26
N LYS A 7 7.01 -6.45 9.37
CA LYS A 7 6.70 -5.15 9.95
C LYS A 7 7.94 -4.32 10.30
N SER A 8 9.04 -4.98 10.67
CA SER A 8 10.27 -4.28 11.07
C SER A 8 10.94 -3.55 9.90
N GLU A 9 10.63 -3.95 8.67
CA GLU A 9 11.21 -3.35 7.46
C GLU A 9 10.38 -2.19 6.92
N CYS A 10 9.23 -1.90 7.55
CA CYS A 10 8.33 -0.82 7.14
C CYS A 10 8.31 0.27 8.19
N LYS A 11 7.90 1.47 7.79
CA LYS A 11 7.58 2.52 8.75
C LYS A 11 6.22 2.20 9.38
N PRO A 12 5.99 2.58 10.66
CA PRO A 12 4.67 2.38 11.28
C PRO A 12 3.59 3.13 10.50
N LEU A 13 2.37 2.62 10.53
CA LEU A 13 1.24 3.33 9.94
C LEU A 13 1.01 4.65 10.69
N SER A 14 0.84 5.72 9.96
CA SER A 14 0.45 7.00 10.53
C SER A 14 -0.98 6.92 11.08
N ASP A 15 -1.33 7.85 11.97
CA ASP A 15 -2.69 7.91 12.52
C ASP A 15 -3.73 8.09 11.42
N ASN A 16 -3.41 8.89 10.40
CA ASN A 16 -4.24 9.03 9.21
C ASN A 16 -3.40 8.68 7.99
N ILE A 17 -3.79 7.61 7.29
CA ILE A 17 -3.07 7.11 6.12
C ILE A 17 -3.72 7.47 4.79
N GLU A 18 -4.80 8.24 4.80
CA GLU A 18 -5.46 8.63 3.56
C GLU A 18 -4.48 9.39 2.64
N GLY A 19 -4.40 8.96 1.40
CA GLY A 19 -3.47 9.56 0.44
C GLY A 19 -2.03 9.05 0.56
N LYS A 20 -1.78 8.07 1.43
CA LYS A 20 -0.43 7.54 1.64
C LYS A 20 -0.27 6.15 1.04
N LEU A 21 0.97 5.84 0.67
CA LEU A 21 1.32 4.47 0.26
C LEU A 21 1.34 3.57 1.48
N VAL A 22 0.82 2.36 1.31
CA VAL A 22 0.80 1.35 2.37
C VAL A 22 1.18 -0.01 1.81
N VAL A 23 1.68 -0.88 2.69
CA VAL A 23 2.13 -2.23 2.34
C VAL A 23 1.12 -3.23 2.90
N ILE A 24 0.64 -4.14 2.07
CA ILE A 24 -0.36 -5.15 2.44
C ILE A 24 0.33 -6.40 2.97
N LYS A 25 -0.27 -7.04 3.98
CA LYS A 25 0.22 -8.31 4.52
C LYS A 25 0.18 -9.41 3.45
N PRO A 26 1.15 -10.34 3.45
CA PRO A 26 1.25 -11.37 2.42
C PRO A 26 -0.02 -12.19 2.19
N ASP A 27 -0.74 -12.52 3.26
CA ASP A 27 -1.96 -13.32 3.16
C ASP A 27 -3.08 -12.62 2.40
N PHE A 28 -2.95 -11.32 2.19
CA PHE A 28 -3.97 -10.49 1.56
C PHE A 28 -3.49 -9.92 0.23
N PHE A 29 -2.38 -10.43 -0.30
CA PHE A 29 -1.91 -10.03 -1.63
C PHE A 29 -2.92 -10.45 -2.68
N LYS A 30 -3.06 -9.64 -3.71
CA LYS A 30 -3.80 -10.06 -4.89
C LYS A 30 -3.06 -11.23 -5.56
N PRO A 31 -3.77 -12.14 -6.24
CA PRO A 31 -3.15 -13.31 -6.87
C PRO A 31 -1.95 -12.99 -7.76
N GLU A 32 -1.98 -11.87 -8.44
CA GLU A 32 -0.87 -11.45 -9.33
C GLU A 32 0.42 -11.11 -8.57
N PHE A 33 0.33 -10.89 -7.25
CA PHE A 33 1.47 -10.57 -6.40
C PHE A 33 1.89 -11.70 -5.49
N ARG A 34 1.28 -12.88 -5.63
CA ARG A 34 1.54 -14.00 -4.69
C ARG A 34 3.01 -14.37 -4.53
N ASP A 35 3.84 -14.11 -5.56
CA ASP A 35 5.27 -14.41 -5.53
C ASP A 35 6.12 -13.19 -5.23
N ALA A 36 5.50 -12.07 -4.91
CA ALA A 36 6.21 -10.84 -4.57
C ALA A 36 6.61 -10.84 -3.10
N LYS A 37 7.60 -10.02 -2.76
CA LYS A 37 8.01 -9.80 -1.37
C LYS A 37 6.98 -8.98 -0.60
N TYR A 38 6.28 -8.10 -1.29
CA TYR A 38 5.28 -7.21 -0.73
C TYR A 38 4.35 -6.73 -1.84
N GLN A 39 3.23 -6.18 -1.45
CA GLN A 39 2.33 -5.48 -2.38
C GLN A 39 2.12 -4.06 -1.88
N LEU A 40 2.37 -3.09 -2.76
CA LEU A 40 2.24 -1.67 -2.46
C LEU A 40 0.97 -1.12 -3.09
N VAL A 41 0.21 -0.37 -2.32
CA VAL A 41 -1.01 0.31 -2.79
C VAL A 41 -1.09 1.70 -2.16
N ILE A 42 -2.00 2.53 -2.66
CA ILE A 42 -2.29 3.82 -2.05
C ILE A 42 -3.65 3.75 -1.36
N ALA A 43 -3.72 4.26 -0.12
CA ALA A 43 -4.99 4.34 0.61
C ALA A 43 -5.76 5.57 0.12
N THR A 44 -6.99 5.37 -0.31
CA THR A 44 -7.80 6.44 -0.90
C THR A 44 -8.91 6.94 0.02
N GLY A 45 -9.27 6.20 1.05
CA GLY A 45 -10.33 6.62 1.96
C GLY A 45 -10.80 5.47 2.84
N GLY A 46 -11.88 5.73 3.56
CA GLY A 46 -12.49 4.78 4.48
C GLY A 46 -12.19 5.13 5.94
N PHE A 47 -13.06 4.70 6.85
CA PHE A 47 -12.91 5.01 8.27
C PHE A 47 -11.65 4.38 8.88
N GLY A 48 -11.19 3.27 8.32
CA GLY A 48 -9.96 2.62 8.79
C GLY A 48 -8.68 3.41 8.49
N CYS A 49 -8.76 4.45 7.66
CA CYS A 49 -7.61 5.31 7.38
C CYS A 49 -7.24 6.19 8.58
N ASP A 50 -8.20 6.52 9.43
CA ASP A 50 -8.00 7.47 10.54
C ASP A 50 -8.35 6.77 11.86
N ILE A 51 -7.38 6.63 12.75
CA ILE A 51 -7.57 5.92 14.02
C ILE A 51 -8.54 6.64 14.97
N SER A 52 -8.81 7.92 14.73
CA SER A 52 -9.79 8.67 15.53
C SER A 52 -11.22 8.33 15.15
N LYS A 53 -11.43 7.62 14.05
CA LYS A 53 -12.75 7.22 13.60
C LYS A 53 -13.02 5.76 13.91
N MET A 54 -14.29 5.42 14.03
CA MET A 54 -14.69 4.04 14.34
C MET A 54 -14.89 3.27 13.03
N GLY A 55 -14.00 2.34 12.76
CA GLY A 55 -14.09 1.48 11.59
C GLY A 55 -12.73 0.99 11.15
N ASN A 56 -12.73 -0.03 10.32
CA ASN A 56 -11.50 -0.67 9.83
C ASN A 56 -11.36 -0.62 8.32
N ALA A 57 -12.39 -0.23 7.59
CA ALA A 57 -12.37 -0.27 6.13
C ALA A 57 -11.39 0.76 5.57
N VAL A 58 -10.45 0.29 4.77
CA VAL A 58 -9.49 1.11 4.03
C VAL A 58 -9.67 0.80 2.55
N TYR A 59 -10.05 1.79 1.77
CA TYR A 59 -10.13 1.61 0.33
C TYR A 59 -8.76 1.89 -0.24
N VAL A 60 -8.30 0.99 -1.10
CA VAL A 60 -6.95 1.05 -1.67
C VAL A 60 -7.02 0.96 -3.19
N GLU A 61 -5.96 1.42 -3.83
CA GLU A 61 -5.90 1.45 -5.29
C GLU A 61 -4.49 1.05 -5.74
N GLU A 62 -4.41 0.30 -6.82
CA GLU A 62 -3.13 -0.11 -7.39
C GLU A 62 -2.34 1.11 -7.87
N VAL A 63 -1.01 1.03 -7.80
CA VAL A 63 -0.14 2.19 -8.04
C VAL A 63 0.64 2.11 -9.35
N HIS A 64 0.73 0.93 -9.96
CA HIS A 64 1.67 0.64 -11.05
C HIS A 64 1.03 0.53 -12.44
N THR A 65 -0.28 0.69 -12.53
CA THR A 65 -1.02 0.50 -13.78
C THR A 65 -1.86 1.74 -14.08
N ASP A 66 -2.10 1.99 -15.37
CA ASP A 66 -2.96 3.11 -15.80
C ASP A 66 -4.46 2.80 -15.62
N ASN A 67 -4.78 1.53 -15.38
CA ASN A 67 -6.16 1.10 -15.12
C ASN A 67 -6.22 0.40 -13.77
N PRO A 68 -6.02 1.13 -12.67
CA PRO A 68 -5.87 0.55 -11.34
C PRO A 68 -7.15 -0.03 -10.80
N GLU A 69 -7.05 -1.18 -10.15
CA GLU A 69 -8.15 -1.73 -9.41
C GLU A 69 -8.28 -1.00 -8.08
N HIS A 70 -9.51 -0.66 -7.72
CA HIS A 70 -9.86 0.01 -6.47
C HIS A 70 -10.67 -0.98 -5.64
N TYR A 71 -10.21 -1.32 -4.44
CA TYR A 71 -10.87 -2.35 -3.63
C TYR A 71 -10.70 -2.06 -2.14
N ARG A 72 -11.42 -2.85 -1.33
CA ARG A 72 -11.41 -2.68 0.12
C ARG A 72 -10.40 -3.59 0.79
N GLN A 73 -9.70 -3.04 1.80
CA GLN A 73 -8.91 -3.80 2.75
C GLN A 73 -9.36 -3.41 4.16
N GLU A 74 -8.94 -4.16 5.16
CA GLU A 74 -9.09 -3.76 6.55
C GLU A 74 -7.76 -3.16 7.00
N ARG A 75 -7.79 -2.19 7.91
CA ARG A 75 -6.54 -1.57 8.39
C ARG A 75 -5.57 -2.62 8.94
N TYR A 76 -6.08 -3.64 9.63
CA TYR A 76 -5.23 -4.69 10.19
C TYR A 76 -4.62 -5.61 9.13
N ASN A 77 -5.01 -5.49 7.87
CA ASN A 77 -4.38 -6.21 6.77
C ASN A 77 -3.13 -5.49 6.25
N LEU A 78 -2.80 -4.32 6.80
CA LEU A 78 -1.66 -3.52 6.37
C LEU A 78 -0.49 -3.73 7.32
N ILE A 79 0.72 -3.87 6.77
CA ILE A 79 1.93 -4.04 7.58
C ILE A 79 2.43 -2.69 8.09
N GLY A 80 2.42 -1.67 7.23
CA GLY A 80 2.99 -0.38 7.53
C GLY A 80 3.07 0.48 6.28
N GLU A 81 3.81 1.58 6.39
CA GLU A 81 4.09 2.44 5.24
C GLU A 81 5.45 2.07 4.66
N PRO A 82 5.65 2.21 3.34
CA PRO A 82 6.93 1.83 2.74
C PRO A 82 8.02 2.83 3.09
N THR A 83 9.25 2.31 3.25
CA THR A 83 10.44 3.15 3.29
C THR A 83 10.79 3.60 1.88
N GLU A 84 11.72 4.56 1.76
CA GLU A 84 12.19 4.98 0.45
C GLU A 84 12.85 3.83 -0.32
N GLU A 85 13.53 2.93 0.38
CA GLU A 85 14.14 1.75 -0.23
C GLU A 85 13.10 0.83 -0.85
N ILE A 86 12.00 0.59 -0.14
CA ILE A 86 10.89 -0.22 -0.65
C ILE A 86 10.29 0.42 -1.89
N ILE A 87 10.06 1.73 -1.86
CA ILE A 87 9.51 2.46 -2.99
C ILE A 87 10.44 2.35 -4.20
N LYS A 88 11.73 2.53 -3.98
CA LYS A 88 12.74 2.46 -5.05
C LYS A 88 12.79 1.06 -5.67
N GLU A 89 12.77 0.03 -4.84
CA GLU A 89 12.78 -1.35 -5.32
C GLU A 89 11.50 -1.67 -6.10
N TRP A 90 10.35 -1.22 -5.60
CA TRP A 90 9.08 -1.39 -6.30
C TRP A 90 9.13 -0.81 -7.71
N LYS A 91 9.62 0.44 -7.81
CA LYS A 91 9.73 1.11 -9.11
C LYS A 91 10.67 0.38 -10.07
N SER A 92 11.73 -0.24 -9.54
CA SER A 92 12.68 -0.99 -10.38
C SER A 92 12.04 -2.26 -10.97
N VAL A 93 11.04 -2.82 -10.30
CA VAL A 93 10.36 -4.04 -10.76
C VAL A 93 9.12 -3.73 -11.59
N TYR A 94 8.31 -2.78 -11.15
CA TYR A 94 7.00 -2.49 -11.76
C TYR A 94 6.94 -1.18 -12.54
N GLY A 95 8.00 -0.39 -12.52
CA GLY A 95 8.03 0.91 -13.19
C GLY A 95 7.51 2.05 -12.33
N GLU A 96 7.43 3.22 -12.91
CA GLU A 96 6.95 4.41 -12.19
C GLU A 96 5.49 4.26 -11.76
N PHE A 97 5.12 4.97 -10.72
CA PHE A 97 3.73 5.03 -10.29
C PHE A 97 2.89 5.67 -11.40
N ASN A 98 1.61 5.29 -11.46
CA ASN A 98 0.71 5.92 -12.41
C ASN A 98 0.53 7.41 -12.09
N GLU A 99 0.03 8.16 -13.06
CA GLU A 99 -0.06 9.62 -12.95
C GLU A 99 -0.90 10.08 -11.74
N LYS A 100 -1.98 9.38 -11.47
CA LYS A 100 -2.86 9.69 -10.35
C LYS A 100 -2.14 9.60 -9.01
N VAL A 101 -1.33 8.54 -8.84
CA VAL A 101 -0.55 8.34 -7.62
C VAL A 101 0.55 9.39 -7.51
N GLN A 102 1.23 9.68 -8.62
CA GLN A 102 2.27 10.72 -8.62
C GLN A 102 1.71 12.05 -8.15
N LYS A 103 0.54 12.44 -8.63
CA LYS A 103 -0.12 13.68 -8.22
C LYS A 103 -0.51 13.66 -6.75
N ALA A 104 -1.03 12.54 -6.26
CA ALA A 104 -1.41 12.40 -4.85
C ALA A 104 -0.22 12.55 -3.93
N LEU A 105 0.96 12.04 -4.32
CA LEU A 105 2.16 12.08 -3.50
C LEU A 105 2.90 13.42 -3.56
N GLU A 106 2.58 14.30 -4.49
CA GLU A 106 3.20 15.63 -4.61
C GLU A 106 2.65 16.63 -3.60
N VAL A 107 1.56 16.31 -2.93
CA VAL A 107 0.87 17.24 -2.03
C VAL A 107 1.51 17.32 -0.67
#